data_32a43fcc035b578de2a5c459cad640ec
#
_entry.id   32a43fcc035b578de2a5c459cad640ec
#
_cell.length_a   1.000
_cell.length_b   1.000
_cell.length_c   1.000
_cell.angle_alpha   90.00
_cell.angle_beta   90.00
_cell.angle_gamma   90.00
#
_symmetry.space_group_name_H-M   'P 1'
#
loop_
_entity.id
_entity.type
_entity.pdbx_description
1 polymer ?
#
loop_
_entity_poly.entity_id
_entity_poly.type
_entity_poly.pdbx_seq_one_letter_code
_entity_poly.pdbx_strand_id
1 'polypeptide(L)'
;METKLQSKQQYPRFIQNKPCGIDKFDGGSQERLAKTIARHFCQNDSLDEECTLPRIIGIEGIWGSGKSNVVKMLERELSDDYYFFEYDAWGHQEDLQRRSILELLTSKLIDDGILSGNATIKVKGGGTKTVSWSEKLKYLLARKTETVTEKYPLISNGMVAAFLVAVLTPIFTFIAYAVKPTPTTWWFSLLSIIIAALPVLIALCVWKWAYSKDHKYGWSYMLAIYQDKVEKDVCYETLSEDEPTVYEFKTWMQDISDFIKEKGQRKLVLVFDNMDRLPAEKVKELWSSIHTFFADSGFENVWAVIPFDETHLACAFGDETDEQTKQLTKYFINKTFPIVYRVAPPVITDYRSIFNKLFVEAFGETENEAKETINRIFRLVNPNANVREIISYINEMVALKQEWCNEILMINIALFCLKKTDILANPVEQILSGDYLNGIQTIINNDLQTQREIAALVYGVDVEDARQIPLKKYIEGCINGEEDHDINQYAETNKQFDTVLEEVIQCI
;
A
#
# COMPACT_ATOMS: atom_id res chain seq x y z
N MET A 1 -27.93 27.24 17.56
CA MET A 1 -28.91 26.16 17.78
C MET A 1 -28.50 24.98 16.90
N GLU A 2 -27.48 24.25 17.33
CA GLU A 2 -26.95 23.07 16.63
C GLU A 2 -27.57 21.84 17.26
N THR A 3 -28.55 21.28 16.59
CA THR A 3 -29.13 20.00 16.94
C THR A 3 -28.15 18.91 16.50
N LYS A 4 -27.29 18.44 17.40
CA LYS A 4 -26.55 17.20 17.24
C LYS A 4 -27.57 16.08 17.04
N LEU A 5 -27.73 15.59 15.82
CA LEU A 5 -28.28 14.31 15.52
C LEU A 5 -27.39 13.25 16.20
N GLN A 6 -27.72 12.84 17.41
CA GLN A 6 -27.29 11.57 17.95
C GLN A 6 -27.89 10.48 17.06
N SER A 7 -27.12 9.99 16.10
CA SER A 7 -27.44 8.75 15.40
C SER A 7 -27.60 7.67 16.47
N LYS A 8 -28.82 7.12 16.63
CA LYS A 8 -29.02 5.89 17.40
C LYS A 8 -28.04 4.88 16.87
N GLN A 9 -27.07 4.50 17.69
CA GLN A 9 -26.12 3.44 17.33
C GLN A 9 -26.93 2.17 17.08
N GLN A 10 -26.92 1.72 15.84
CA GLN A 10 -27.63 0.52 15.43
C GLN A 10 -26.73 -0.69 15.76
N TYR A 11 -27.20 -1.59 16.58
CA TYR A 11 -26.54 -2.85 16.91
C TYR A 11 -27.23 -4.01 16.20
N PRO A 12 -26.52 -5.13 15.89
CA PRO A 12 -25.08 -5.32 16.06
C PRO A 12 -24.25 -4.62 14.99
N ARG A 13 -22.97 -4.29 15.29
CA ARG A 13 -22.07 -3.62 14.36
C ARG A 13 -20.70 -4.29 14.29
N PHE A 14 -20.07 -4.24 13.11
CA PHE A 14 -18.71 -4.75 12.93
C PHE A 14 -17.66 -3.87 13.62
N ILE A 15 -16.63 -4.53 14.16
CA ILE A 15 -15.48 -3.88 14.77
C ILE A 15 -14.38 -3.77 13.74
N GLN A 16 -13.76 -2.60 13.62
CA GLN A 16 -12.62 -2.39 12.72
C GLN A 16 -11.35 -3.06 13.27
N ASN A 17 -10.67 -3.81 12.41
CA ASN A 17 -9.40 -4.45 12.72
C ASN A 17 -8.22 -3.59 12.21
N LYS A 18 -8.22 -2.29 12.57
CA LYS A 18 -7.14 -1.36 12.22
C LYS A 18 -6.47 -0.82 13.47
N PRO A 19 -5.15 -0.53 13.42
CA PRO A 19 -4.47 0.17 14.50
C PRO A 19 -5.19 1.50 14.81
N CYS A 20 -5.62 1.68 16.05
CA CYS A 20 -6.39 2.86 16.45
C CYS A 20 -5.55 3.90 17.21
N GLY A 21 -4.30 3.58 17.55
CA GLY A 21 -3.42 4.44 18.35
C GLY A 21 -3.92 4.63 19.80
N ILE A 22 -4.73 3.71 20.32
CA ILE A 22 -5.22 3.71 21.71
C ILE A 22 -4.84 2.39 22.34
N ASP A 23 -4.31 2.43 23.56
CA ASP A 23 -4.07 1.22 24.34
C ASP A 23 -5.38 0.70 24.92
N LYS A 24 -5.81 -0.47 24.42
CA LYS A 24 -7.01 -1.14 24.92
C LYS A 24 -6.73 -2.05 26.13
N PHE A 25 -5.45 -2.24 26.47
CA PHE A 25 -5.01 -3.06 27.60
C PHE A 25 -5.07 -2.27 28.92
N ASP A 26 -5.63 -2.86 29.95
CA ASP A 26 -5.78 -2.20 31.25
C ASP A 26 -4.43 -1.87 31.92
N GLY A 27 -3.39 -2.63 31.59
CA GLY A 27 -2.01 -2.39 32.07
C GLY A 27 -1.29 -1.23 31.41
N GLY A 28 -1.84 -0.65 30.32
CA GLY A 28 -1.21 0.45 29.60
C GLY A 28 0.19 0.14 29.06
N SER A 29 0.44 -1.13 28.72
CA SER A 29 1.79 -1.61 28.33
C SER A 29 2.24 -1.02 27.00
N GLN A 30 1.34 -0.91 26.02
CA GLN A 30 1.64 -0.36 24.71
C GLN A 30 1.85 1.17 24.77
N GLU A 31 1.04 1.88 25.53
CA GLU A 31 1.20 3.33 25.75
C GLU A 31 2.52 3.66 26.46
N ARG A 32 2.87 2.88 27.50
CA ARG A 32 4.16 3.01 28.20
C ARG A 32 5.34 2.79 27.25
N LEU A 33 5.24 1.78 26.38
CA LEU A 33 6.27 1.48 25.38
C LEU A 33 6.40 2.64 24.38
N ALA A 34 5.28 3.12 23.80
CA ALA A 34 5.28 4.24 22.87
C ALA A 34 5.91 5.51 23.47
N LYS A 35 5.56 5.86 24.73
CA LYS A 35 6.17 6.97 25.46
C LYS A 35 7.66 6.77 25.73
N THR A 36 8.10 5.53 25.94
CA THR A 36 9.52 5.23 26.13
C THR A 36 10.29 5.41 24.83
N ILE A 37 9.74 4.94 23.70
CA ILE A 37 10.33 5.15 22.38
C ILE A 37 10.36 6.65 22.04
N ALA A 38 9.27 7.39 22.30
CA ALA A 38 9.23 8.84 22.06
C ALA A 38 10.33 9.58 22.84
N ARG A 39 10.54 9.25 24.13
CA ARG A 39 11.64 9.82 24.90
C ARG A 39 13.02 9.50 24.31
N HIS A 40 13.21 8.31 23.77
CA HIS A 40 14.46 7.94 23.10
C HIS A 40 14.70 8.83 21.86
N PHE A 41 13.69 9.10 21.04
CA PHE A 41 13.81 10.02 19.90
C PHE A 41 14.29 11.40 20.34
N CYS A 42 13.60 12.00 21.32
CA CYS A 42 13.95 13.33 21.84
C CYS A 42 15.33 13.37 22.48
N GLN A 43 15.70 12.34 23.23
CA GLN A 43 17.03 12.26 23.86
C GLN A 43 18.14 12.13 22.83
N ASN A 44 18.01 11.23 21.86
CA ASN A 44 19.03 11.03 20.83
C ASN A 44 19.23 12.28 19.97
N ASP A 45 18.15 13.00 19.66
CA ASP A 45 18.20 14.23 18.87
C ASP A 45 18.79 15.43 19.63
N SER A 46 18.90 15.34 20.96
CA SER A 46 19.53 16.36 21.81
C SER A 46 21.01 16.10 22.12
N LEU A 47 21.56 14.95 21.70
CA LEU A 47 22.96 14.60 21.89
C LEU A 47 23.83 15.22 20.80
N ASP A 48 25.11 15.44 21.13
CA ASP A 48 26.14 15.84 20.15
C ASP A 48 26.36 14.75 19.11
N GLU A 49 26.78 15.12 17.89
CA GLU A 49 26.94 14.19 16.76
C GLU A 49 27.80 12.97 17.08
N GLU A 50 28.85 13.13 17.91
CA GLU A 50 29.74 12.04 18.30
C GLU A 50 29.08 11.01 19.25
N CYS A 51 27.98 11.40 19.93
CA CYS A 51 27.26 10.57 20.91
C CYS A 51 25.94 10.03 20.39
N THR A 52 25.49 10.48 19.21
CA THR A 52 24.20 10.03 18.65
C THR A 52 24.27 8.58 18.17
N LEU A 53 23.25 7.80 18.54
CA LEU A 53 23.06 6.46 17.99
C LEU A 53 22.47 6.51 16.59
N PRO A 54 22.68 5.46 15.77
CA PRO A 54 21.97 5.34 14.51
C PRO A 54 20.46 5.50 14.69
N ARG A 55 19.82 6.30 13.81
CA ARG A 55 18.39 6.62 13.89
C ARG A 55 17.52 5.51 13.30
N ILE A 56 17.79 4.27 13.72
CA ILE A 56 17.02 3.09 13.34
C ILE A 56 16.66 2.30 14.59
N ILE A 57 15.39 1.97 14.75
CA ILE A 57 14.90 1.16 15.85
C ILE A 57 14.04 0.00 15.35
N GLY A 58 14.16 -1.13 16.02
CA GLY A 58 13.30 -2.29 15.83
C GLY A 58 12.17 -2.32 16.86
N ILE A 59 10.96 -2.70 16.42
CA ILE A 59 9.84 -3.01 17.31
C ILE A 59 9.50 -4.48 17.13
N GLU A 60 10.02 -5.32 18.03
CA GLU A 60 9.82 -6.76 18.01
C GLU A 60 8.50 -7.15 18.69
N GLY A 61 7.82 -8.12 18.12
CA GLY A 61 6.65 -8.73 18.74
C GLY A 61 6.03 -9.78 17.83
N ILE A 62 5.35 -10.75 18.44
CA ILE A 62 4.63 -11.79 17.70
C ILE A 62 3.49 -11.19 16.86
N TRP A 63 3.02 -11.94 15.88
CA TRP A 63 1.88 -11.52 15.07
C TRP A 63 0.65 -11.26 15.95
N GLY A 64 -0.01 -10.11 15.76
CA GLY A 64 -1.17 -9.71 16.56
C GLY A 64 -0.86 -9.08 17.91
N SER A 65 0.41 -8.92 18.32
CA SER A 65 0.80 -8.27 19.59
C SER A 65 0.49 -6.77 19.64
N GLY A 66 0.17 -6.15 18.50
CA GLY A 66 -0.15 -4.73 18.45
C GLY A 66 1.02 -3.82 18.05
N LYS A 67 2.05 -4.33 17.38
CA LYS A 67 3.20 -3.54 16.88
C LYS A 67 2.77 -2.26 16.14
N SER A 68 1.90 -2.41 15.14
CA SER A 68 1.40 -1.25 14.36
C SER A 68 0.58 -0.29 15.22
N ASN A 69 -0.07 -0.77 16.30
CA ASN A 69 -0.78 0.10 17.23
C ASN A 69 0.19 0.95 18.08
N VAL A 70 1.31 0.36 18.52
CA VAL A 70 2.40 1.08 19.20
C VAL A 70 2.97 2.16 18.27
N VAL A 71 3.17 1.87 16.99
CA VAL A 71 3.62 2.87 16.00
C VAL A 71 2.60 4.02 15.88
N LYS A 72 1.30 3.74 15.84
CA LYS A 72 0.26 4.78 15.80
C LYS A 72 0.19 5.62 17.08
N MET A 73 0.48 5.03 18.24
CA MET A 73 0.62 5.77 19.49
C MET A 73 1.86 6.67 19.45
N LEU A 74 2.99 6.14 18.96
CA LEU A 74 4.24 6.88 18.80
C LEU A 74 4.05 8.08 17.86
N GLU A 75 3.36 7.89 16.73
CA GLU A 75 3.00 8.96 15.81
C GLU A 75 2.22 10.09 16.51
N ARG A 76 1.27 9.74 17.38
CA ARG A 76 0.49 10.73 18.14
C ARG A 76 1.33 11.46 19.19
N GLU A 77 2.22 10.78 19.89
CA GLU A 77 3.10 11.38 20.90
C GLU A 77 4.14 12.33 20.29
N LEU A 78 4.53 12.09 19.01
CA LEU A 78 5.60 12.84 18.33
C LEU A 78 5.05 13.74 17.20
N SER A 79 3.74 13.90 17.04
CA SER A 79 3.11 14.58 15.91
C SER A 79 3.55 16.03 15.68
N ASP A 80 3.99 16.73 16.73
CA ASP A 80 4.39 18.13 16.65
C ASP A 80 5.77 18.29 15.99
N ASP A 81 6.72 17.41 16.30
CA ASP A 81 8.12 17.51 15.88
C ASP A 81 8.49 16.56 14.74
N TYR A 82 7.70 15.48 14.53
CA TYR A 82 7.99 14.42 13.57
C TYR A 82 6.82 14.17 12.63
N TYR A 83 7.16 13.88 11.38
CA TYR A 83 6.23 13.46 10.34
C TYR A 83 6.43 11.97 10.05
N PHE A 84 5.38 11.18 10.19
CA PHE A 84 5.42 9.73 9.97
C PHE A 84 4.97 9.38 8.56
N PHE A 85 5.84 8.65 7.85
CA PHE A 85 5.54 8.02 6.58
C PHE A 85 5.54 6.51 6.75
N GLU A 86 4.39 5.89 6.56
CA GLU A 86 4.22 4.45 6.63
C GLU A 86 4.30 3.85 5.23
N TYR A 87 5.26 2.94 5.04
CA TYR A 87 5.43 2.14 3.84
C TYR A 87 4.92 0.73 4.11
N ASP A 88 3.81 0.34 3.46
CA ASP A 88 3.27 -1.01 3.51
C ASP A 88 4.06 -1.92 2.56
N ALA A 89 5.04 -2.63 3.10
CA ALA A 89 5.92 -3.49 2.31
C ALA A 89 5.15 -4.61 1.59
N TRP A 90 4.10 -5.15 2.21
CA TRP A 90 3.28 -6.21 1.62
C TRP A 90 2.40 -5.70 0.47
N GLY A 91 1.82 -4.52 0.60
CA GLY A 91 1.03 -3.89 -0.47
C GLY A 91 1.85 -3.60 -1.72
N HIS A 92 3.18 -3.47 -1.59
CA HIS A 92 4.12 -3.14 -2.67
C HIS A 92 5.14 -4.27 -2.94
N GLN A 93 4.78 -5.52 -2.66
CA GLN A 93 5.70 -6.67 -2.79
C GLN A 93 6.17 -6.95 -4.22
N GLU A 94 5.37 -6.61 -5.23
CA GLU A 94 5.70 -6.78 -6.64
C GLU A 94 6.48 -5.61 -7.22
N ASP A 95 6.53 -4.47 -6.53
CA ASP A 95 7.21 -3.27 -6.98
C ASP A 95 8.72 -3.37 -6.75
N LEU A 96 9.48 -2.56 -7.50
CA LEU A 96 10.88 -2.29 -7.20
C LEU A 96 10.96 -1.47 -5.91
N GLN A 97 11.43 -2.07 -4.84
CA GLN A 97 11.29 -1.55 -3.48
C GLN A 97 11.83 -0.12 -3.29
N ARG A 98 13.08 0.14 -3.71
CA ARG A 98 13.70 1.48 -3.58
C ARG A 98 12.96 2.53 -4.39
N ARG A 99 12.50 2.17 -5.60
CA ARG A 99 11.75 3.05 -6.47
C ARG A 99 10.39 3.39 -5.86
N SER A 100 9.64 2.39 -5.44
CA SER A 100 8.32 2.54 -4.81
C SER A 100 8.40 3.42 -3.55
N ILE A 101 9.41 3.19 -2.69
CA ILE A 101 9.63 4.03 -1.51
C ILE A 101 9.86 5.50 -1.91
N LEU A 102 10.73 5.77 -2.89
CA LEU A 102 11.04 7.14 -3.31
C LEU A 102 9.82 7.84 -3.92
N GLU A 103 9.06 7.15 -4.79
CA GLU A 103 7.89 7.70 -5.45
C GLU A 103 6.78 8.04 -4.44
N LEU A 104 6.43 7.08 -3.58
CA LEU A 104 5.37 7.25 -2.58
C LEU A 104 5.75 8.28 -1.52
N LEU A 105 6.97 8.21 -0.99
CA LEU A 105 7.47 9.16 0.00
C LEU A 105 7.45 10.58 -0.56
N THR A 106 8.03 10.78 -1.75
CA THR A 106 8.12 12.12 -2.34
C THR A 106 6.74 12.69 -2.64
N SER A 107 5.83 11.89 -3.23
CA SER A 107 4.45 12.32 -3.50
C SER A 107 3.76 12.74 -2.20
N LYS A 108 3.81 11.91 -1.17
CA LYS A 108 3.14 12.19 0.10
C LYS A 108 3.72 13.39 0.83
N LEU A 109 5.05 13.58 0.82
CA LEU A 109 5.70 14.75 1.42
C LEU A 109 5.35 16.06 0.69
N ILE A 110 5.11 16.00 -0.63
CA ILE A 110 4.63 17.14 -1.42
C ILE A 110 3.16 17.44 -1.08
N ASP A 111 2.30 16.41 -1.09
CA ASP A 111 0.86 16.55 -0.83
C ASP A 111 0.58 17.11 0.57
N ASP A 112 1.36 16.69 1.56
CA ASP A 112 1.25 17.14 2.96
C ASP A 112 2.05 18.44 3.24
N GLY A 113 2.66 19.04 2.21
CA GLY A 113 3.33 20.34 2.28
C GLY A 113 4.68 20.36 3.01
N ILE A 114 5.26 19.18 3.33
CA ILE A 114 6.60 19.07 3.95
C ILE A 114 7.67 19.49 2.92
N LEU A 115 7.60 18.93 1.69
CA LEU A 115 8.46 19.33 0.58
C LEU A 115 7.83 20.49 -0.21
N SER A 116 7.69 21.65 0.45
CA SER A 116 7.18 22.89 -0.16
C SER A 116 8.31 23.66 -0.80
N GLY A 117 8.20 23.96 -2.11
CA GLY A 117 9.18 24.76 -2.84
C GLY A 117 9.97 23.96 -3.89
N ASN A 118 11.10 24.52 -4.28
CA ASN A 118 11.91 23.99 -5.36
C ASN A 118 13.16 23.30 -4.83
N ALA A 119 13.56 22.24 -5.51
CA ALA A 119 14.81 21.52 -5.32
C ALA A 119 15.85 21.98 -6.36
N THR A 120 17.12 21.68 -6.11
CA THR A 120 18.20 21.95 -7.06
C THR A 120 18.72 20.67 -7.69
N ILE A 121 19.01 20.72 -8.99
CA ILE A 121 19.69 19.66 -9.74
C ILE A 121 21.00 20.20 -10.32
N LYS A 122 22.02 19.35 -10.37
CA LYS A 122 23.28 19.64 -11.07
C LYS A 122 23.13 19.31 -12.55
N VAL A 123 23.34 20.26 -13.43
CA VAL A 123 23.25 20.06 -14.87
C VAL A 123 24.64 19.74 -15.44
N LYS A 124 24.72 18.87 -16.48
CA LYS A 124 25.95 18.63 -17.24
C LYS A 124 26.48 19.97 -17.78
N GLY A 125 27.62 20.43 -17.26
CA GLY A 125 28.19 21.74 -17.58
C GLY A 125 28.54 22.63 -16.38
N GLY A 126 28.28 22.15 -15.14
CA GLY A 126 28.71 22.80 -13.89
C GLY A 126 27.75 23.84 -13.33
N GLY A 127 26.52 23.97 -13.90
CA GLY A 127 25.47 24.83 -13.38
C GLY A 127 24.48 24.09 -12.49
N THR A 128 23.78 24.82 -11.61
CA THR A 128 22.63 24.31 -10.85
C THR A 128 21.34 24.85 -11.45
N LYS A 129 20.32 23.98 -11.64
CA LYS A 129 18.99 24.37 -12.08
C LYS A 129 17.99 24.14 -10.95
N THR A 130 17.11 25.07 -10.73
CA THR A 130 16.02 24.95 -9.76
C THR A 130 14.82 24.27 -10.43
N VAL A 131 14.32 23.20 -9.84
CA VAL A 131 13.19 22.38 -10.35
C VAL A 131 12.25 22.02 -9.20
N SER A 132 11.03 21.55 -9.51
CA SER A 132 10.16 20.98 -8.49
C SER A 132 10.69 19.64 -7.99
N TRP A 133 10.26 19.22 -6.78
CA TRP A 133 10.64 17.91 -6.24
C TRP A 133 10.16 16.75 -7.11
N SER A 134 8.96 16.85 -7.68
CA SER A 134 8.44 15.85 -8.61
C SER A 134 9.28 15.76 -9.90
N GLU A 135 9.73 16.91 -10.41
CA GLU A 135 10.60 16.96 -11.59
C GLU A 135 12.00 16.40 -11.27
N LYS A 136 12.56 16.73 -10.10
CA LYS A 136 13.82 16.17 -9.62
C LYS A 136 13.76 14.65 -9.49
N LEU A 137 12.64 14.09 -8.98
CA LEU A 137 12.43 12.65 -8.91
C LEU A 137 12.40 12.02 -10.29
N LYS A 138 11.71 12.63 -11.25
CA LYS A 138 11.72 12.16 -12.65
C LYS A 138 13.11 12.13 -13.24
N TYR A 139 13.95 13.14 -13.01
CA TYR A 139 15.35 13.13 -13.45
C TYR A 139 16.18 12.01 -12.82
N LEU A 140 15.92 11.66 -11.56
CA LEU A 140 16.60 10.57 -10.89
C LEU A 140 16.19 9.20 -11.45
N LEU A 141 14.88 9.01 -11.71
CA LEU A 141 14.33 7.76 -12.20
C LEU A 141 14.51 7.58 -13.72
N ALA A 142 14.63 8.69 -14.47
CA ALA A 142 14.88 8.69 -15.91
C ALA A 142 16.39 8.67 -16.19
N ARG A 143 17.00 7.50 -16.35
CA ARG A 143 18.44 7.35 -16.62
C ARG A 143 18.87 7.80 -18.01
N LYS A 144 17.94 8.06 -18.94
CA LYS A 144 18.20 8.58 -20.29
C LYS A 144 17.22 9.68 -20.64
N THR A 145 17.71 10.90 -20.66
CA THR A 145 17.07 11.99 -21.39
C THR A 145 17.67 11.99 -22.79
N GLU A 146 17.05 11.37 -23.76
CA GLU A 146 17.41 11.57 -25.17
C GLU A 146 16.72 12.84 -25.66
N THR A 147 17.50 13.91 -25.79
CA THR A 147 17.07 15.10 -26.50
C THR A 147 17.23 14.83 -27.99
N VAL A 148 16.18 14.39 -28.64
CA VAL A 148 16.16 14.29 -30.11
C VAL A 148 15.85 15.66 -30.65
N THR A 149 16.87 16.35 -31.16
CA THR A 149 16.67 17.60 -31.89
C THR A 149 16.24 17.25 -33.31
N GLU A 150 14.92 17.21 -33.55
CA GLU A 150 14.42 17.06 -34.91
C GLU A 150 14.48 18.40 -35.63
N LYS A 151 15.34 18.46 -36.63
CA LYS A 151 15.51 19.62 -37.50
C LYS A 151 14.61 19.45 -38.70
N TYR A 152 13.47 20.11 -38.70
CA TYR A 152 12.61 20.17 -39.89
C TYR A 152 13.03 21.37 -40.74
N PRO A 153 13.40 21.17 -42.03
CA PRO A 153 13.60 22.28 -42.93
C PRO A 153 12.22 22.90 -43.26
N LEU A 154 11.96 24.05 -42.68
CA LEU A 154 10.81 24.87 -43.05
C LEU A 154 11.20 25.84 -44.17
N ILE A 155 10.30 26.00 -45.13
CA ILE A 155 10.45 27.00 -46.16
C ILE A 155 10.25 28.38 -45.53
N SER A 156 11.27 29.22 -45.52
CA SER A 156 11.15 30.56 -44.97
C SER A 156 10.21 31.43 -45.79
N ASN A 157 9.60 32.42 -45.14
CA ASN A 157 8.78 33.41 -45.83
C ASN A 157 9.60 34.13 -46.94
N GLY A 158 10.89 34.29 -46.74
CA GLY A 158 11.82 34.84 -47.74
C GLY A 158 11.91 33.95 -48.99
N MET A 159 11.94 32.64 -48.85
CA MET A 159 11.98 31.69 -49.95
C MET A 159 10.66 31.69 -50.75
N VAL A 160 9.53 31.77 -50.06
CA VAL A 160 8.19 31.90 -50.71
C VAL A 160 8.11 33.22 -51.50
N ALA A 161 8.55 34.33 -50.92
CA ALA A 161 8.57 35.62 -51.61
C ALA A 161 9.50 35.60 -52.84
N ALA A 162 10.70 35.02 -52.71
CA ALA A 162 11.65 34.91 -53.81
C ALA A 162 11.07 34.04 -54.95
N PHE A 163 10.42 32.94 -54.64
CA PHE A 163 9.76 32.08 -55.62
C PHE A 163 8.59 32.81 -56.32
N LEU A 164 7.75 33.54 -55.60
CA LEU A 164 6.67 34.36 -56.17
C LEU A 164 7.21 35.40 -57.10
N VAL A 165 8.26 36.12 -56.76
CA VAL A 165 8.92 37.13 -57.62
C VAL A 165 9.48 36.47 -58.86
N ALA A 166 10.16 35.33 -58.75
CA ALA A 166 10.75 34.63 -59.87
C ALA A 166 9.72 34.11 -60.87
N VAL A 167 8.55 33.66 -60.42
CA VAL A 167 7.46 33.11 -61.25
C VAL A 167 6.57 34.21 -61.83
N LEU A 168 6.20 35.24 -61.05
CA LEU A 168 5.28 36.27 -61.50
C LEU A 168 5.93 37.26 -62.47
N THR A 169 7.19 37.53 -62.35
CA THR A 169 7.91 38.51 -63.21
C THR A 169 7.89 38.10 -64.69
N PRO A 170 8.23 36.87 -65.11
CA PRO A 170 8.12 36.41 -66.51
C PRO A 170 6.69 36.44 -67.04
N ILE A 171 5.72 36.08 -66.22
CA ILE A 171 4.30 36.11 -66.59
C ILE A 171 3.86 37.56 -66.88
N PHE A 172 4.24 38.49 -65.99
CA PHE A 172 3.89 39.89 -66.12
C PHE A 172 4.52 40.50 -67.39
N THR A 173 5.77 40.16 -67.70
CA THR A 173 6.43 40.61 -68.92
C THR A 173 5.79 40.03 -70.19
N PHE A 174 5.42 38.75 -70.18
CA PHE A 174 4.71 38.12 -71.27
C PHE A 174 3.36 38.80 -71.55
N ILE A 175 2.59 39.09 -70.50
CA ILE A 175 1.32 39.82 -70.65
C ILE A 175 1.56 41.23 -71.15
N ALA A 176 2.54 41.96 -70.63
CA ALA A 176 2.87 43.31 -71.06
C ALA A 176 3.28 43.35 -72.57
N TYR A 177 4.03 42.37 -73.02
CA TYR A 177 4.42 42.22 -74.45
C TYR A 177 3.26 41.87 -75.34
N ALA A 178 2.35 41.02 -74.90
CA ALA A 178 1.17 40.61 -75.65
C ALA A 178 0.14 41.75 -75.86
N VAL A 179 0.06 42.70 -74.89
CA VAL A 179 -0.90 43.82 -74.93
C VAL A 179 -0.48 44.95 -75.79
N LYS A 180 0.83 45.32 -75.91
CA LYS A 180 1.38 46.37 -76.77
C LYS A 180 2.81 46.08 -77.22
N PRO A 181 3.04 45.45 -78.38
CA PRO A 181 4.44 45.29 -78.87
C PRO A 181 4.92 46.61 -79.47
N THR A 182 5.69 47.36 -78.70
CA THR A 182 6.36 48.57 -79.19
C THR A 182 7.89 48.37 -79.10
N PRO A 183 8.71 49.05 -79.94
CA PRO A 183 10.18 48.85 -79.96
C PRO A 183 10.86 49.20 -78.67
N THR A 184 10.21 49.84 -77.70
CA THR A 184 10.70 50.16 -76.37
C THR A 184 10.48 49.05 -75.33
N THR A 185 9.82 47.94 -75.69
CA THR A 185 9.51 46.81 -74.76
C THR A 185 10.74 46.00 -74.38
N TRP A 186 11.85 46.10 -75.01
CA TRP A 186 13.08 45.38 -74.66
C TRP A 186 13.64 45.83 -73.26
N TRP A 187 13.40 47.07 -72.87
CA TRP A 187 13.72 47.57 -71.53
C TRP A 187 12.90 46.89 -70.43
N PHE A 188 11.63 46.61 -70.68
CA PHE A 188 10.80 45.89 -69.74
C PHE A 188 11.28 44.43 -69.57
N SER A 189 11.77 43.78 -70.64
CA SER A 189 12.35 42.47 -70.59
C SER A 189 13.67 42.45 -69.81
N LEU A 190 14.52 43.44 -69.99
CA LEU A 190 15.76 43.62 -69.22
C LEU A 190 15.45 43.88 -67.72
N LEU A 191 14.50 44.76 -67.42
CA LEU A 191 14.06 45.08 -66.09
C LEU A 191 13.51 43.83 -65.38
N SER A 192 12.72 43.02 -66.08
CA SER A 192 12.12 41.78 -65.52
C SER A 192 13.20 40.74 -65.18
N ILE A 193 14.23 40.59 -66.00
CA ILE A 193 15.35 39.69 -65.72
C ILE A 193 16.11 40.16 -64.46
N ILE A 194 16.33 41.47 -64.34
CA ILE A 194 16.99 42.05 -63.16
C ILE A 194 16.13 41.81 -61.88
N ILE A 195 14.83 42.02 -61.95
CA ILE A 195 13.93 41.78 -60.84
C ILE A 195 13.85 40.28 -60.48
N ALA A 196 13.79 39.38 -61.47
CA ALA A 196 13.81 37.94 -61.23
C ALA A 196 15.15 37.46 -60.60
N ALA A 197 16.26 38.11 -60.95
CA ALA A 197 17.58 37.82 -60.36
C ALA A 197 17.81 38.47 -58.98
N LEU A 198 16.97 39.41 -58.60
CA LEU A 198 17.14 40.18 -57.35
C LEU A 198 17.27 39.32 -56.09
N PRO A 199 16.49 38.25 -55.86
CA PRO A 199 16.68 37.38 -54.70
C PRO A 199 18.07 36.74 -54.68
N VAL A 200 18.60 36.32 -55.82
CA VAL A 200 19.93 35.72 -55.91
C VAL A 200 21.03 36.78 -55.65
N LEU A 201 20.84 37.99 -56.17
CA LEU A 201 21.77 39.11 -55.95
C LEU A 201 21.83 39.51 -54.46
N ILE A 202 20.66 39.55 -53.82
CA ILE A 202 20.59 39.81 -52.34
C ILE A 202 21.33 38.73 -51.58
N ALA A 203 21.09 37.46 -51.89
CA ALA A 203 21.76 36.33 -51.27
C ALA A 203 23.31 36.41 -51.43
N LEU A 204 23.79 36.75 -52.63
CA LEU A 204 25.23 36.94 -52.90
C LEU A 204 25.83 38.14 -52.14
N CYS A 205 25.08 39.24 -52.04
CA CYS A 205 25.54 40.41 -51.25
C CYS A 205 25.67 40.09 -49.77
N VAL A 206 24.67 39.41 -49.21
CA VAL A 206 24.71 39.03 -47.79
C VAL A 206 25.80 38.00 -47.50
N TRP A 207 25.96 37.00 -48.37
CA TRP A 207 27.08 36.05 -48.25
C TRP A 207 28.42 36.76 -48.30
N LYS A 208 28.64 37.67 -49.31
CA LYS A 208 29.90 38.41 -49.43
C LYS A 208 30.18 39.30 -48.22
N TRP A 209 29.14 39.91 -47.64
CA TRP A 209 29.24 40.69 -46.41
C TRP A 209 29.59 39.83 -45.19
N ALA A 210 28.95 38.64 -45.04
CA ALA A 210 29.27 37.70 -43.97
C ALA A 210 30.68 37.13 -44.11
N TYR A 211 31.10 36.74 -45.30
CA TYR A 211 32.44 36.24 -45.61
C TYR A 211 33.52 37.28 -45.34
N SER A 212 33.25 38.57 -45.58
CA SER A 212 34.16 39.66 -45.26
C SER A 212 34.34 39.85 -43.76
N LYS A 213 33.36 39.48 -42.91
CA LYS A 213 33.46 39.55 -41.47
C LYS A 213 34.15 38.31 -40.85
N ASP A 214 33.84 37.12 -41.36
CA ASP A 214 34.42 35.87 -40.86
C ASP A 214 34.56 34.85 -42.02
N HIS A 215 35.76 34.45 -42.33
CA HIS A 215 36.08 33.52 -43.45
C HIS A 215 35.55 32.09 -43.24
N LYS A 216 34.89 31.81 -42.08
CA LYS A 216 34.25 30.51 -41.82
C LYS A 216 32.92 30.30 -42.57
N TYR A 217 32.32 31.37 -43.11
CA TYR A 217 31.05 31.26 -43.85
C TYR A 217 31.23 30.81 -45.29
N GLY A 218 31.10 29.49 -45.53
CA GLY A 218 31.18 28.91 -46.86
C GLY A 218 29.99 29.25 -47.77
N TRP A 219 30.03 28.76 -49.03
CA TRP A 219 28.95 28.99 -50.03
C TRP A 219 27.54 28.57 -49.58
N SER A 220 27.42 27.61 -48.69
CA SER A 220 26.17 27.17 -48.12
C SER A 220 25.43 28.28 -47.31
N TYR A 221 26.18 29.27 -46.81
CA TYR A 221 25.61 30.40 -46.08
C TYR A 221 24.83 31.36 -46.99
N MET A 222 25.03 31.37 -48.30
CA MET A 222 24.29 32.13 -49.27
C MET A 222 22.79 31.82 -49.23
N LEU A 223 22.43 30.56 -48.91
CA LEU A 223 21.05 30.12 -48.83
C LEU A 223 20.47 30.20 -47.37
N ALA A 224 21.28 30.58 -46.40
CA ALA A 224 20.86 30.61 -45.01
C ALA A 224 19.72 31.61 -44.73
N ILE A 225 19.62 32.67 -45.55
CA ILE A 225 18.52 33.65 -45.47
C ILE A 225 17.16 33.02 -45.83
N TYR A 226 17.18 31.96 -46.62
CA TYR A 226 16.00 31.28 -47.13
C TYR A 226 15.64 30.01 -46.35
N GLN A 227 16.43 29.66 -45.32
CA GLN A 227 16.23 28.51 -44.44
C GLN A 227 15.92 28.98 -43.03
N ASP A 228 14.66 28.79 -42.61
CA ASP A 228 14.32 28.87 -41.21
C ASP A 228 14.58 27.49 -40.57
N LYS A 229 15.41 27.45 -39.54
CA LYS A 229 15.62 26.26 -38.73
C LYS A 229 14.78 26.40 -37.50
N VAL A 230 13.70 25.66 -37.43
CA VAL A 230 12.98 25.44 -36.16
C VAL A 230 13.65 24.22 -35.52
N GLU A 231 14.40 24.46 -34.48
CA GLU A 231 14.90 23.43 -33.59
C GLU A 231 13.77 23.15 -32.58
N LYS A 232 13.01 22.07 -32.76
CA LYS A 232 12.14 21.54 -31.72
C LYS A 232 12.95 20.55 -30.92
N ASP A 233 13.33 20.92 -29.71
CA ASP A 233 13.84 19.98 -28.73
C ASP A 233 12.66 19.18 -28.20
N VAL A 234 12.46 17.98 -28.72
CA VAL A 234 11.52 17.02 -28.15
C VAL A 234 12.31 16.17 -27.18
N CYS A 235 12.13 16.44 -25.90
CA CYS A 235 12.65 15.57 -24.84
C CYS A 235 11.77 14.34 -24.75
N TYR A 236 12.27 13.19 -25.16
CA TYR A 236 11.69 11.90 -24.80
C TYR A 236 12.24 11.49 -23.44
N GLU A 237 11.40 11.54 -22.40
CA GLU A 237 11.71 10.95 -21.11
C GLU A 237 11.45 9.44 -21.20
N THR A 238 12.47 8.65 -21.37
CA THR A 238 12.40 7.20 -21.16
C THR A 238 12.60 6.94 -19.68
N LEU A 239 11.53 6.60 -18.99
CA LEU A 239 11.63 6.07 -17.63
C LEU A 239 12.36 4.73 -17.72
N SER A 240 13.49 4.61 -17.04
CA SER A 240 14.18 3.33 -16.88
C SER A 240 13.34 2.45 -15.97
N GLU A 241 13.15 1.17 -16.35
CA GLU A 241 12.54 0.17 -15.49
C GLU A 241 13.50 -0.31 -14.38
N ASP A 242 14.73 0.16 -14.37
CA ASP A 242 15.72 -0.24 -13.38
C ASP A 242 15.48 0.39 -12.01
N GLU A 243 15.80 -0.35 -10.98
CA GLU A 243 15.76 0.12 -9.61
C GLU A 243 16.84 1.18 -9.34
N PRO A 244 16.55 2.27 -8.60
CA PRO A 244 17.56 3.23 -8.17
C PRO A 244 18.71 2.55 -7.42
N THR A 245 19.92 2.97 -7.69
CA THR A 245 21.09 2.46 -6.97
C THR A 245 21.06 2.89 -5.49
N VAL A 246 21.78 2.17 -4.64
CA VAL A 246 21.96 2.55 -3.23
C VAL A 246 22.46 3.99 -3.08
N TYR A 247 23.38 4.41 -3.94
CA TYR A 247 23.92 5.76 -3.92
C TYR A 247 22.86 6.82 -4.26
N GLU A 248 22.06 6.58 -5.29
CA GLU A 248 20.97 7.48 -5.68
C GLU A 248 19.91 7.59 -4.57
N PHE A 249 19.55 6.47 -3.95
CA PHE A 249 18.63 6.46 -2.82
C PHE A 249 19.18 7.26 -1.62
N LYS A 250 20.43 7.02 -1.23
CA LYS A 250 21.09 7.77 -0.15
C LYS A 250 21.15 9.26 -0.44
N THR A 251 21.53 9.64 -1.66
CA THR A 251 21.59 11.04 -2.07
C THR A 251 20.23 11.72 -1.98
N TRP A 252 19.17 11.02 -2.42
CA TRP A 252 17.81 11.54 -2.34
C TRP A 252 17.34 11.75 -0.90
N MET A 253 17.61 10.77 -0.03
CA MET A 253 17.26 10.87 1.39
C MET A 253 18.06 11.97 2.09
N GLN A 254 19.33 12.18 1.70
CA GLN A 254 20.14 13.29 2.21
C GLN A 254 19.57 14.63 1.77
N ASP A 255 19.18 14.77 0.50
CA ASP A 255 18.55 15.99 -0.01
C ASP A 255 17.25 16.33 0.74
N ILE A 256 16.43 15.31 1.09
CA ILE A 256 15.23 15.49 1.93
C ILE A 256 15.62 15.92 3.34
N SER A 257 16.59 15.25 3.97
CA SER A 257 17.08 15.58 5.32
C SER A 257 17.60 17.02 5.41
N ASP A 258 18.39 17.42 4.43
CA ASP A 258 18.96 18.77 4.36
C ASP A 258 17.88 19.83 4.14
N PHE A 259 16.89 19.55 3.30
CA PHE A 259 15.74 20.43 3.09
C PHE A 259 14.91 20.61 4.37
N ILE A 260 14.64 19.51 5.09
CA ILE A 260 13.91 19.54 6.36
C ILE A 260 14.66 20.41 7.36
N LYS A 261 15.99 20.27 7.47
CA LYS A 261 16.85 21.09 8.34
C LYS A 261 16.80 22.56 7.96
N GLU A 262 16.98 22.87 6.67
CA GLU A 262 17.02 24.25 6.15
C GLU A 262 15.69 24.98 6.37
N LYS A 263 14.56 24.32 6.18
CA LYS A 263 13.22 24.90 6.29
C LYS A 263 12.64 24.82 7.69
N GLY A 264 13.29 24.15 8.63
CA GLY A 264 12.75 23.94 9.98
C GLY A 264 11.46 23.14 9.97
N GLN A 265 11.33 22.17 9.04
CA GLN A 265 10.18 21.28 8.95
C GLN A 265 10.27 20.17 9.99
N ARG A 266 9.15 19.45 10.20
CA ARG A 266 9.12 18.26 11.07
C ARG A 266 10.09 17.19 10.56
N LYS A 267 10.83 16.54 11.47
CA LYS A 267 11.73 15.45 11.15
C LYS A 267 10.96 14.26 10.58
N LEU A 268 11.56 13.50 9.68
CA LEU A 268 10.91 12.39 9.01
C LEU A 268 11.11 11.08 9.79
N VAL A 269 10.04 10.32 9.95
CA VAL A 269 10.07 8.95 10.45
C VAL A 269 9.53 8.01 9.38
N LEU A 270 10.37 7.14 8.86
CA LEU A 270 9.99 6.09 7.93
C LEU A 270 9.59 4.84 8.70
N VAL A 271 8.38 4.39 8.53
CA VAL A 271 7.87 3.16 9.13
C VAL A 271 7.75 2.10 8.03
N PHE A 272 8.46 0.98 8.17
CA PHE A 272 8.37 -0.16 7.24
C PHE A 272 7.48 -1.23 7.88
N ASP A 273 6.17 -1.17 7.61
CA ASP A 273 5.20 -2.10 8.19
C ASP A 273 4.97 -3.32 7.29
N ASN A 274 4.41 -4.39 7.86
CA ASN A 274 4.05 -5.64 7.17
C ASN A 274 5.21 -6.37 6.45
N MET A 275 6.46 -6.15 6.88
CA MET A 275 7.62 -6.89 6.33
C MET A 275 7.54 -8.39 6.60
N ASP A 276 6.88 -8.78 7.69
CA ASP A 276 6.63 -10.16 8.09
C ASP A 276 5.67 -10.93 7.17
N ARG A 277 5.06 -10.26 6.20
CA ARG A 277 4.16 -10.87 5.19
C ARG A 277 4.81 -11.08 3.84
N LEU A 278 6.02 -10.57 3.66
CA LEU A 278 6.75 -10.70 2.41
C LEU A 278 7.29 -12.13 2.22
N PRO A 279 7.45 -12.59 0.96
CA PRO A 279 8.23 -13.79 0.67
C PRO A 279 9.66 -13.67 1.21
N ALA A 280 10.26 -14.79 1.62
CA ALA A 280 11.58 -14.83 2.29
C ALA A 280 12.69 -14.07 1.56
N GLU A 281 12.74 -14.17 0.23
CA GLU A 281 13.75 -13.48 -0.60
C GLU A 281 13.55 -11.96 -0.56
N LYS A 282 12.29 -11.49 -0.61
CA LYS A 282 11.95 -10.07 -0.55
C LYS A 282 12.22 -9.46 0.82
N VAL A 283 12.01 -10.23 1.89
CA VAL A 283 12.40 -9.82 3.26
C VAL A 283 13.89 -9.52 3.33
N LYS A 284 14.73 -10.43 2.81
CA LYS A 284 16.19 -10.26 2.79
C LYS A 284 16.61 -9.05 1.99
N GLU A 285 16.03 -8.84 0.82
CA GLU A 285 16.32 -7.72 -0.06
C GLU A 285 16.00 -6.38 0.60
N LEU A 286 14.77 -6.23 1.12
CA LEU A 286 14.33 -5.02 1.78
C LEU A 286 15.12 -4.76 3.06
N TRP A 287 15.35 -5.77 3.88
CA TRP A 287 16.14 -5.65 5.11
C TRP A 287 17.60 -5.23 4.83
N SER A 288 18.23 -5.85 3.83
CA SER A 288 19.58 -5.47 3.40
C SER A 288 19.64 -4.01 2.94
N SER A 289 18.61 -3.57 2.21
CA SER A 289 18.48 -2.18 1.78
C SER A 289 18.35 -1.23 2.97
N ILE A 290 17.46 -1.54 3.92
CA ILE A 290 17.25 -0.76 5.14
C ILE A 290 18.55 -0.69 5.97
N HIS A 291 19.22 -1.82 6.19
CA HIS A 291 20.49 -1.85 6.90
C HIS A 291 21.53 -0.93 6.24
N THR A 292 21.70 -1.04 4.93
CA THR A 292 22.64 -0.22 4.19
C THR A 292 22.30 1.28 4.25
N PHE A 293 21.01 1.64 4.30
CA PHE A 293 20.59 3.04 4.31
C PHE A 293 20.71 3.69 5.69
N PHE A 294 20.33 2.98 6.74
CA PHE A 294 20.13 3.59 8.06
C PHE A 294 21.14 3.15 9.12
N ALA A 295 21.69 1.93 9.03
CA ALA A 295 22.65 1.45 10.03
C ALA A 295 24.08 1.99 9.81
N ASP A 296 24.49 2.13 8.53
CA ASP A 296 25.85 2.59 8.19
C ASP A 296 25.94 4.10 7.88
N SER A 297 24.81 4.76 7.57
CA SER A 297 24.76 6.18 7.24
C SER A 297 23.63 6.85 8.00
N GLY A 298 23.97 7.61 9.01
CA GLY A 298 22.97 8.38 9.77
C GLY A 298 22.52 9.61 8.97
N PHE A 299 21.21 9.71 8.71
CA PHE A 299 20.58 10.96 8.29
C PHE A 299 20.17 11.75 9.55
N GLU A 300 20.57 13.02 9.66
CA GLU A 300 20.32 13.81 10.89
C GLU A 300 18.82 14.00 11.20
N ASN A 301 17.97 14.09 10.16
CA ASN A 301 16.56 14.41 10.31
C ASN A 301 15.63 13.29 9.84
N VAL A 302 16.15 12.07 9.70
CA VAL A 302 15.37 10.90 9.24
C VAL A 302 15.59 9.75 10.20
N TRP A 303 14.48 9.21 10.71
CA TRP A 303 14.43 8.00 11.52
C TRP A 303 13.83 6.85 10.73
N ALA A 304 14.21 5.63 11.06
CA ALA A 304 13.56 4.41 10.58
C ALA A 304 12.99 3.61 11.76
N VAL A 305 11.75 3.21 11.64
CA VAL A 305 11.04 2.35 12.61
C VAL A 305 10.58 1.09 11.89
N ILE A 306 10.99 -0.06 12.37
CA ILE A 306 10.74 -1.34 11.72
C ILE A 306 10.06 -2.27 12.70
N PRO A 307 8.71 -2.42 12.61
CA PRO A 307 7.99 -3.49 13.28
C PRO A 307 8.33 -4.84 12.62
N PHE A 308 8.71 -5.84 13.41
CA PHE A 308 9.02 -7.18 12.90
C PHE A 308 8.65 -8.28 13.91
N ASP A 309 8.55 -9.50 13.40
CA ASP A 309 8.44 -10.73 14.19
C ASP A 309 9.71 -11.56 13.97
N GLU A 310 10.45 -11.86 15.04
CA GLU A 310 11.70 -12.61 14.97
C GLU A 310 11.49 -13.99 14.35
N THR A 311 10.37 -14.66 14.65
CA THR A 311 10.06 -15.99 14.13
C THR A 311 9.88 -15.96 12.61
N HIS A 312 9.07 -15.01 12.11
CA HIS A 312 8.87 -14.84 10.68
C HIS A 312 10.15 -14.38 9.96
N LEU A 313 10.93 -13.54 10.61
CA LEU A 313 12.24 -13.16 10.07
C LEU A 313 13.18 -14.35 9.96
N ALA A 314 13.18 -15.26 10.96
CA ALA A 314 13.97 -16.48 10.92
C ALA A 314 13.64 -17.37 9.71
N CYS A 315 12.36 -17.50 9.35
CA CYS A 315 11.92 -18.23 8.16
C CYS A 315 12.57 -17.72 6.85
N ALA A 316 12.92 -16.42 6.80
CA ALA A 316 13.62 -15.88 5.66
C ALA A 316 15.07 -16.36 5.54
N PHE A 317 15.73 -16.74 6.65
CA PHE A 317 17.12 -17.19 6.67
C PHE A 317 17.29 -18.71 6.60
N GLY A 318 16.24 -19.48 6.86
CA GLY A 318 16.27 -20.94 6.81
C GLY A 318 15.10 -21.58 7.53
N ASP A 319 15.29 -22.79 8.04
CA ASP A 319 14.30 -23.48 8.87
C ASP A 319 14.26 -22.84 10.26
N GLU A 320 13.09 -22.35 10.69
CA GLU A 320 12.88 -21.71 11.99
C GLU A 320 13.13 -22.64 13.18
N THR A 321 13.11 -23.96 12.94
CA THR A 321 13.40 -24.96 13.97
C THR A 321 14.89 -25.16 14.19
N ASP A 322 15.73 -24.77 13.22
CA ASP A 322 17.18 -24.93 13.29
C ASP A 322 17.84 -23.86 14.20
N GLU A 323 18.63 -24.31 15.16
CA GLU A 323 19.32 -23.45 16.11
C GLU A 323 20.35 -22.52 15.44
N GLN A 324 20.96 -22.96 14.32
CA GLN A 324 21.88 -22.12 13.56
C GLN A 324 21.16 -20.96 12.88
N THR A 325 19.97 -21.22 12.32
CA THR A 325 19.11 -20.20 11.72
C THR A 325 18.67 -19.16 12.74
N LYS A 326 18.25 -19.56 13.94
CA LYS A 326 17.90 -18.65 15.03
C LYS A 326 19.08 -17.77 15.43
N GLN A 327 20.26 -18.36 15.53
CA GLN A 327 21.47 -17.63 15.91
C GLN A 327 21.89 -16.63 14.83
N LEU A 328 21.82 -16.99 13.55
CA LEU A 328 22.08 -16.10 12.42
C LEU A 328 21.08 -14.93 12.39
N THR A 329 19.80 -15.21 12.57
CA THR A 329 18.74 -14.19 12.64
C THR A 329 19.03 -13.19 13.76
N LYS A 330 19.38 -13.68 14.95
CA LYS A 330 19.72 -12.83 16.09
C LYS A 330 20.95 -11.95 15.84
N TYR A 331 21.99 -12.49 15.21
CA TYR A 331 23.16 -11.70 14.81
C TYR A 331 22.78 -10.61 13.80
N PHE A 332 21.90 -10.93 12.87
CA PHE A 332 21.44 -10.00 11.85
C PHE A 332 20.61 -8.86 12.44
N ILE A 333 19.71 -9.17 13.38
CA ILE A 333 18.93 -8.18 14.12
C ILE A 333 19.86 -7.26 14.91
N ASN A 334 20.78 -7.82 15.70
CA ASN A 334 21.72 -7.07 16.54
C ASN A 334 22.67 -6.19 15.70
N LYS A 335 23.00 -6.60 14.48
CA LYS A 335 23.82 -5.81 13.57
C LYS A 335 23.04 -4.64 12.96
N THR A 336 21.74 -4.83 12.73
CA THR A 336 20.89 -3.82 12.06
C THR A 336 20.39 -2.77 13.06
N PHE A 337 19.97 -3.20 14.24
CA PHE A 337 19.38 -2.31 15.23
C PHE A 337 20.29 -2.08 16.43
N PRO A 338 20.63 -0.83 16.73
CA PRO A 338 21.29 -0.52 17.99
C PRO A 338 20.37 -0.78 19.19
N ILE A 339 19.06 -0.60 18.99
CA ILE A 339 18.04 -0.80 20.03
C ILE A 339 16.82 -1.49 19.43
N VAL A 340 16.34 -2.52 20.12
CA VAL A 340 15.10 -3.22 19.83
C VAL A 340 14.16 -3.07 21.01
N TYR A 341 12.96 -2.59 20.76
CA TYR A 341 11.88 -2.50 21.73
C TYR A 341 10.91 -3.67 21.56
N ARG A 342 10.62 -4.36 22.66
CA ARG A 342 9.74 -5.53 22.61
C ARG A 342 8.32 -5.17 23.02
N VAL A 343 7.37 -5.50 22.16
CA VAL A 343 5.93 -5.47 22.47
C VAL A 343 5.61 -6.74 23.24
N ALA A 344 5.40 -6.61 24.55
CA ALA A 344 5.03 -7.74 25.37
C ALA A 344 3.65 -8.29 24.94
N PRO A 345 3.49 -9.62 24.86
CA PRO A 345 2.17 -10.20 24.66
C PRO A 345 1.28 -9.83 25.86
N PRO A 346 -0.02 -9.57 25.64
CA PRO A 346 -0.93 -9.25 26.73
C PRO A 346 -1.06 -10.43 27.71
N VAL A 347 -1.25 -10.12 28.98
CA VAL A 347 -1.52 -11.15 29.99
C VAL A 347 -2.98 -11.61 29.96
N ILE A 348 -3.28 -12.78 30.55
CA ILE A 348 -4.61 -13.42 30.52
C ILE A 348 -5.74 -12.49 31.01
N THR A 349 -5.49 -11.67 32.00
CA THR A 349 -6.48 -10.70 32.54
C THR A 349 -6.85 -9.63 31.54
N ASP A 350 -5.89 -9.17 30.71
CA ASP A 350 -6.11 -8.16 29.70
C ASP A 350 -7.03 -8.69 28.57
N TYR A 351 -6.87 -9.95 28.21
CA TYR A 351 -7.73 -10.57 27.17
C TYR A 351 -9.20 -10.63 27.57
N ARG A 352 -9.51 -10.91 28.84
CA ARG A 352 -10.88 -10.90 29.34
C ARG A 352 -11.49 -9.51 29.24
N SER A 353 -10.78 -8.50 29.68
CA SER A 353 -11.21 -7.12 29.64
C SER A 353 -11.40 -6.63 28.20
N ILE A 354 -10.47 -6.94 27.31
CA ILE A 354 -10.54 -6.58 25.88
C ILE A 354 -11.74 -7.26 25.22
N PHE A 355 -11.90 -8.57 25.43
CA PHE A 355 -13.05 -9.30 24.88
C PHE A 355 -14.37 -8.62 25.29
N ASN A 356 -14.53 -8.33 26.56
CA ASN A 356 -15.74 -7.72 27.08
C ASN A 356 -15.98 -6.32 26.53
N LYS A 357 -14.93 -5.50 26.39
CA LYS A 357 -15.01 -4.16 25.77
C LYS A 357 -15.41 -4.25 24.29
N LEU A 358 -14.79 -5.15 23.54
CA LEU A 358 -15.09 -5.35 22.12
C LEU A 358 -16.49 -5.94 21.90
N PHE A 359 -16.89 -6.88 22.76
CA PHE A 359 -18.25 -7.46 22.70
C PHE A 359 -19.33 -6.40 22.93
N VAL A 360 -19.16 -5.53 23.95
CA VAL A 360 -20.09 -4.41 24.19
C VAL A 360 -20.04 -3.39 23.05
N GLU A 361 -18.88 -3.16 22.48
CA GLU A 361 -18.75 -2.31 21.31
C GLU A 361 -19.54 -2.85 20.10
N ALA A 362 -19.57 -4.19 19.90
CA ALA A 362 -20.27 -4.84 18.78
C ALA A 362 -21.77 -4.99 19.00
N PHE A 363 -22.19 -5.42 20.19
CA PHE A 363 -23.58 -5.83 20.48
C PHE A 363 -24.34 -4.88 21.42
N GLY A 364 -23.66 -3.89 22.00
CA GLY A 364 -24.24 -3.05 23.03
C GLY A 364 -24.38 -3.81 24.35
N GLU A 365 -25.27 -3.30 25.22
CA GLU A 365 -25.53 -3.92 26.53
C GLU A 365 -26.66 -4.94 26.53
N THR A 366 -27.35 -5.13 25.41
CA THR A 366 -28.49 -6.04 25.29
C THR A 366 -28.16 -7.51 25.48
N GLU A 367 -26.92 -7.91 25.15
CA GLU A 367 -26.42 -9.30 25.20
C GLU A 367 -25.47 -9.54 26.39
N ASN A 368 -25.54 -8.71 27.44
CA ASN A 368 -24.63 -8.79 28.59
C ASN A 368 -24.71 -10.11 29.37
N GLU A 369 -25.87 -10.78 29.42
CA GLU A 369 -26.01 -12.06 30.09
C GLU A 369 -25.21 -13.17 29.41
N ALA A 370 -25.18 -13.21 28.08
CA ALA A 370 -24.43 -14.19 27.30
C ALA A 370 -22.90 -13.90 27.30
N LYS A 371 -22.52 -12.64 27.42
CA LYS A 371 -21.12 -12.16 27.29
C LYS A 371 -20.09 -12.94 28.13
N GLU A 372 -20.36 -13.11 29.43
CA GLU A 372 -19.40 -13.78 30.32
C GLU A 372 -19.27 -15.27 29.98
N THR A 373 -20.37 -15.92 29.61
CA THR A 373 -20.35 -17.32 29.17
C THR A 373 -19.59 -17.47 27.85
N ILE A 374 -19.85 -16.62 26.88
CA ILE A 374 -19.17 -16.63 25.58
C ILE A 374 -17.68 -16.37 25.75
N ASN A 375 -17.28 -15.38 26.57
CA ASN A 375 -15.88 -15.11 26.88
C ASN A 375 -15.19 -16.34 27.50
N ARG A 376 -15.88 -17.01 28.45
CA ARG A 376 -15.34 -18.20 29.11
C ARG A 376 -15.12 -19.35 28.12
N ILE A 377 -16.08 -19.60 27.23
CA ILE A 377 -15.98 -20.66 26.21
C ILE A 377 -14.84 -20.34 25.24
N PHE A 378 -14.81 -19.12 24.70
CA PHE A 378 -13.77 -18.68 23.77
C PHE A 378 -12.36 -18.92 24.34
N ARG A 379 -12.14 -18.56 25.61
CA ARG A 379 -10.84 -18.74 26.27
C ARG A 379 -10.47 -20.19 26.55
N LEU A 380 -11.44 -21.06 26.81
CA LEU A 380 -11.18 -22.48 26.99
C LEU A 380 -10.73 -23.16 25.70
N VAL A 381 -11.33 -22.76 24.57
CA VAL A 381 -10.98 -23.32 23.26
C VAL A 381 -9.73 -22.66 22.69
N ASN A 382 -9.58 -21.36 22.84
CA ASN A 382 -8.48 -20.57 22.30
C ASN A 382 -7.68 -19.84 23.40
N PRO A 383 -6.88 -20.54 24.24
CA PRO A 383 -6.18 -19.94 25.37
C PRO A 383 -5.11 -18.94 24.98
N ASN A 384 -4.57 -19.02 23.75
CA ASN A 384 -3.50 -18.18 23.23
C ASN A 384 -4.00 -17.18 22.13
N ALA A 385 -5.32 -16.97 22.04
CA ALA A 385 -5.88 -16.08 21.02
C ALA A 385 -5.34 -14.66 21.16
N ASN A 386 -5.00 -14.04 20.04
CA ASN A 386 -4.60 -12.64 19.98
C ASN A 386 -5.82 -11.71 19.76
N VAL A 387 -5.62 -10.39 19.91
CA VAL A 387 -6.71 -9.39 19.79
C VAL A 387 -7.38 -9.43 18.41
N ARG A 388 -6.64 -9.73 17.35
CA ARG A 388 -7.15 -9.84 15.99
C ARG A 388 -8.10 -11.03 15.85
N GLU A 389 -7.77 -12.16 16.45
CA GLU A 389 -8.62 -13.35 16.49
C GLU A 389 -9.91 -13.09 17.29
N ILE A 390 -9.81 -12.35 18.40
CA ILE A 390 -11.00 -11.91 19.15
C ILE A 390 -11.91 -11.04 18.27
N ILE A 391 -11.35 -10.06 17.56
CA ILE A 391 -12.12 -9.19 16.66
C ILE A 391 -12.75 -10.00 15.53
N SER A 392 -12.01 -10.93 14.93
CA SER A 392 -12.52 -11.79 13.85
C SER A 392 -13.68 -12.65 14.33
N TYR A 393 -13.54 -13.27 15.49
CA TYR A 393 -14.61 -14.07 16.12
C TYR A 393 -15.86 -13.22 16.42
N ILE A 394 -15.69 -12.05 17.02
CA ILE A 394 -16.82 -11.14 17.30
C ILE A 394 -17.50 -10.69 16.00
N ASN A 395 -16.73 -10.37 14.96
CA ASN A 395 -17.28 -9.96 13.67
C ASN A 395 -18.06 -11.10 12.97
N GLU A 396 -17.59 -12.34 13.09
CA GLU A 396 -18.34 -13.51 12.60
C GLU A 396 -19.66 -13.67 13.32
N MET A 397 -19.66 -13.50 14.64
CA MET A 397 -20.91 -13.49 15.43
C MET A 397 -21.84 -12.33 15.01
N VAL A 398 -21.30 -11.14 14.73
CA VAL A 398 -22.09 -10.00 14.22
C VAL A 398 -22.77 -10.34 12.90
N ALA A 399 -22.06 -10.97 11.97
CA ALA A 399 -22.61 -11.38 10.67
C ALA A 399 -23.80 -12.32 10.85
N LEU A 400 -23.63 -13.40 11.63
CA LEU A 400 -24.70 -14.36 11.89
C LEU A 400 -25.88 -13.74 12.69
N LYS A 401 -25.59 -12.87 13.66
CA LYS A 401 -26.64 -12.17 14.41
C LYS A 401 -27.46 -11.22 13.53
N GLN A 402 -26.87 -10.61 12.52
CA GLN A 402 -27.58 -9.79 11.54
C GLN A 402 -28.42 -10.65 10.60
N GLU A 403 -27.93 -11.82 10.20
CA GLU A 403 -28.63 -12.76 9.33
C GLU A 403 -29.84 -13.38 10.02
N TRP A 404 -29.66 -13.89 11.24
CA TRP A 404 -30.67 -14.63 12.00
C TRP A 404 -31.47 -13.78 12.98
N CYS A 405 -31.21 -12.49 13.08
CA CYS A 405 -31.84 -11.55 13.99
C CYS A 405 -31.91 -12.09 15.44
N ASN A 406 -33.09 -12.41 15.93
CA ASN A 406 -33.29 -12.95 17.30
C ASN A 406 -33.82 -14.40 17.30
N GLU A 407 -33.75 -15.08 16.16
CA GLU A 407 -34.27 -16.46 16.02
C GLU A 407 -33.34 -17.47 16.70
N ILE A 408 -32.04 -17.17 16.76
CA ILE A 408 -31.01 -18.02 17.36
C ILE A 408 -30.40 -17.32 18.58
N LEU A 409 -30.22 -18.08 19.64
CA LEU A 409 -29.56 -17.60 20.86
C LEU A 409 -28.11 -17.17 20.57
N MET A 410 -27.71 -16.04 21.15
CA MET A 410 -26.36 -15.51 20.99
C MET A 410 -25.26 -16.50 21.38
N ILE A 411 -25.54 -17.33 22.38
CA ILE A 411 -24.61 -18.36 22.84
C ILE A 411 -24.40 -19.47 21.79
N ASN A 412 -25.45 -19.85 21.05
CA ASN A 412 -25.36 -20.86 19.99
C ASN A 412 -24.71 -20.32 18.72
N ILE A 413 -24.91 -19.02 18.38
CA ILE A 413 -24.14 -18.32 17.35
C ILE A 413 -22.65 -18.35 17.70
N ALA A 414 -22.31 -17.97 18.94
CA ALA A 414 -20.94 -17.95 19.42
C ALA A 414 -20.30 -19.35 19.39
N LEU A 415 -21.06 -20.36 19.79
CA LEU A 415 -20.62 -21.76 19.78
C LEU A 415 -20.34 -22.26 18.36
N PHE A 416 -21.24 -21.96 17.43
CA PHE A 416 -21.06 -22.32 16.02
C PHE A 416 -19.80 -21.66 15.44
N CYS A 417 -19.62 -20.35 15.60
CA CYS A 417 -18.40 -19.65 15.14
C CYS A 417 -17.14 -20.27 15.71
N LEU A 418 -17.17 -20.72 16.97
CA LEU A 418 -16.00 -21.28 17.66
C LEU A 418 -15.65 -22.69 17.22
N LYS A 419 -16.67 -23.52 16.97
CA LYS A 419 -16.57 -24.95 16.66
C LYS A 419 -16.93 -25.30 15.22
N LYS A 420 -17.03 -24.30 14.37
CA LYS A 420 -17.44 -24.41 12.96
C LYS A 420 -16.68 -25.51 12.20
N THR A 421 -15.37 -25.59 12.36
CA THR A 421 -14.54 -26.59 11.68
C THR A 421 -14.91 -28.01 12.11
N ASP A 422 -15.08 -28.22 13.41
CA ASP A 422 -15.46 -29.51 13.97
C ASP A 422 -16.86 -29.93 13.50
N ILE A 423 -17.82 -29.01 13.60
CA ILE A 423 -19.22 -29.23 13.22
C ILE A 423 -19.36 -29.52 11.72
N LEU A 424 -18.70 -28.74 10.86
CA LEU A 424 -18.83 -28.87 9.40
C LEU A 424 -18.06 -30.09 8.83
N ALA A 425 -17.12 -30.68 9.57
CA ALA A 425 -16.43 -31.88 9.16
C ALA A 425 -17.39 -33.09 9.05
N ASN A 426 -18.30 -33.29 10.03
CA ASN A 426 -19.35 -34.30 10.02
C ASN A 426 -20.61 -33.77 10.73
N PRO A 427 -21.43 -32.94 10.05
CA PRO A 427 -22.51 -32.18 10.70
C PRO A 427 -23.54 -33.06 11.38
N VAL A 428 -23.93 -34.17 10.76
CA VAL A 428 -24.96 -35.06 11.26
C VAL A 428 -24.54 -35.67 12.60
N GLU A 429 -23.40 -36.31 12.64
CA GLU A 429 -22.89 -36.97 13.83
C GLU A 429 -22.59 -35.98 14.93
N GLN A 430 -21.88 -34.88 14.60
CA GLN A 430 -21.50 -33.87 15.58
C GLN A 430 -22.74 -33.23 16.27
N ILE A 431 -23.80 -32.92 15.53
CA ILE A 431 -25.01 -32.33 16.12
C ILE A 431 -25.74 -33.34 17.00
N LEU A 432 -25.86 -34.57 16.57
CA LEU A 432 -26.58 -35.62 17.32
C LEU A 432 -25.82 -36.08 18.57
N SER A 433 -24.50 -36.36 18.44
CA SER A 433 -23.67 -36.78 19.58
C SER A 433 -23.33 -35.64 20.54
N GLY A 434 -23.13 -34.43 20.02
CA GLY A 434 -22.63 -33.29 20.79
C GLY A 434 -21.10 -33.32 21.01
N ASP A 435 -20.35 -34.11 20.25
CA ASP A 435 -18.89 -34.25 20.42
C ASP A 435 -18.15 -32.94 20.19
N TYR A 436 -18.67 -32.01 19.36
CA TYR A 436 -18.12 -30.68 19.19
C TYR A 436 -18.07 -29.87 20.51
N LEU A 437 -18.82 -30.27 21.53
CA LEU A 437 -18.80 -29.65 22.87
C LEU A 437 -17.64 -30.15 23.75
N ASN A 438 -16.83 -31.09 23.28
CA ASN A 438 -15.70 -31.60 24.07
C ASN A 438 -14.82 -30.45 24.60
N GLY A 439 -14.59 -30.47 25.93
CA GLY A 439 -13.86 -29.43 26.64
C GLY A 439 -14.72 -28.29 27.20
N ILE A 440 -15.99 -28.14 26.78
CA ILE A 440 -16.93 -27.08 27.22
C ILE A 440 -18.29 -27.61 27.71
N GLN A 441 -18.44 -28.92 27.78
CA GLN A 441 -19.70 -29.61 28.21
C GLN A 441 -20.19 -29.19 29.60
N THR A 442 -19.31 -28.73 30.49
CA THR A 442 -19.69 -28.22 31.82
C THR A 442 -20.34 -26.84 31.78
N ILE A 443 -20.32 -26.18 30.63
CA ILE A 443 -20.84 -24.81 30.47
C ILE A 443 -22.08 -24.80 29.55
N ILE A 444 -22.05 -25.60 28.50
CA ILE A 444 -23.15 -25.72 27.52
C ILE A 444 -23.53 -27.19 27.39
N ASN A 445 -24.83 -27.45 27.35
CA ASN A 445 -25.40 -28.77 27.12
C ASN A 445 -25.86 -28.90 25.66
N ASN A 446 -25.76 -30.12 25.12
CA ASN A 446 -26.31 -30.45 23.80
C ASN A 446 -27.81 -30.75 23.92
N ASP A 447 -28.62 -29.77 24.34
CA ASP A 447 -30.05 -29.92 24.41
C ASP A 447 -30.73 -29.79 23.05
N LEU A 448 -32.00 -30.10 22.96
CA LEU A 448 -32.79 -30.06 21.72
C LEU A 448 -32.83 -28.65 21.09
N GLN A 449 -32.75 -27.59 21.92
CA GLN A 449 -32.71 -26.24 21.42
C GLN A 449 -31.36 -25.94 20.76
N THR A 450 -30.26 -26.29 21.42
CA THR A 450 -28.90 -26.15 20.86
C THR A 450 -28.75 -26.92 19.57
N GLN A 451 -29.22 -28.19 19.54
CA GLN A 451 -29.11 -29.02 18.33
C GLN A 451 -29.87 -28.41 17.14
N ARG A 452 -31.09 -27.94 17.32
CA ARG A 452 -31.89 -27.35 16.25
C ARG A 452 -31.34 -26.02 15.77
N GLU A 453 -30.85 -25.16 16.67
CA GLU A 453 -30.26 -23.87 16.32
C GLU A 453 -28.92 -24.05 15.60
N ILE A 454 -28.06 -24.99 16.03
CA ILE A 454 -26.83 -25.35 15.31
C ILE A 454 -27.17 -25.97 13.95
N ALA A 455 -28.19 -26.84 13.85
CA ALA A 455 -28.62 -27.38 12.58
C ALA A 455 -29.13 -26.29 11.62
N ALA A 456 -29.87 -25.29 12.12
CA ALA A 456 -30.30 -24.14 11.34
C ALA A 456 -29.10 -23.36 10.77
N LEU A 457 -28.08 -23.12 11.57
CA LEU A 457 -26.82 -22.46 11.14
C LEU A 457 -26.04 -23.27 10.11
N VAL A 458 -26.06 -24.62 10.24
CA VAL A 458 -25.34 -25.52 9.31
C VAL A 458 -26.04 -25.62 7.96
N TYR A 459 -27.37 -25.80 7.97
CA TYR A 459 -28.13 -26.08 6.75
C TYR A 459 -28.78 -24.83 6.11
N GLY A 460 -28.72 -23.68 6.78
CA GLY A 460 -29.29 -22.40 6.28
C GLY A 460 -30.80 -22.44 6.11
N VAL A 461 -31.53 -23.11 7.03
CA VAL A 461 -32.98 -23.27 7.03
C VAL A 461 -33.56 -22.77 8.36
N ASP A 462 -34.84 -22.44 8.36
CA ASP A 462 -35.54 -21.98 9.58
C ASP A 462 -35.34 -22.95 10.74
N VAL A 463 -35.27 -22.43 11.97
CA VAL A 463 -34.94 -23.21 13.17
C VAL A 463 -35.94 -24.38 13.40
N GLU A 464 -37.21 -24.19 13.06
CA GLU A 464 -38.22 -25.26 13.19
C GLU A 464 -38.05 -26.35 12.14
N ASP A 465 -37.70 -25.98 10.89
CA ASP A 465 -37.42 -26.91 9.79
C ASP A 465 -36.13 -27.68 10.03
N ALA A 466 -35.11 -27.03 10.63
CA ALA A 466 -33.82 -27.64 10.94
C ALA A 466 -33.91 -28.80 11.96
N ARG A 467 -34.95 -28.83 12.76
CA ARG A 467 -35.11 -29.74 13.92
C ARG A 467 -34.92 -31.21 13.59
N GLN A 468 -35.41 -31.65 12.43
CA GLN A 468 -35.40 -33.04 12.05
C GLN A 468 -34.31 -33.41 11.05
N ILE A 469 -33.65 -32.44 10.43
CA ILE A 469 -32.71 -32.68 9.35
C ILE A 469 -31.52 -33.57 9.75
N PRO A 470 -30.84 -33.38 10.90
CA PRO A 470 -29.74 -34.26 11.28
C PRO A 470 -30.19 -35.70 11.45
N LEU A 471 -31.34 -35.91 12.11
CA LEU A 471 -31.88 -37.23 12.35
C LEU A 471 -32.36 -37.90 11.04
N LYS A 472 -33.06 -37.16 10.16
CA LYS A 472 -33.44 -37.66 8.82
C LYS A 472 -32.22 -38.13 8.02
N LYS A 473 -31.19 -37.29 7.92
CA LYS A 473 -29.96 -37.64 7.21
C LYS A 473 -29.24 -38.84 7.82
N TYR A 474 -29.23 -38.96 9.15
CA TYR A 474 -28.67 -40.11 9.84
C TYR A 474 -29.43 -41.40 9.48
N ILE A 475 -30.75 -41.38 9.55
CA ILE A 475 -31.59 -42.55 9.21
C ILE A 475 -31.46 -42.89 7.72
N GLU A 476 -31.41 -41.90 6.82
CA GLU A 476 -31.16 -42.15 5.38
C GLU A 476 -29.81 -42.80 5.16
N GLY A 477 -28.73 -42.38 5.86
CA GLY A 477 -27.44 -43.00 5.83
C GLY A 477 -27.44 -44.47 6.27
N CYS A 478 -28.18 -44.79 7.40
CA CYS A 478 -28.37 -46.15 7.86
C CYS A 478 -29.04 -47.01 6.81
N ILE A 479 -30.10 -46.51 6.17
CA ILE A 479 -30.88 -47.23 5.16
C ILE A 479 -30.03 -47.48 3.90
N ASN A 480 -29.20 -46.50 3.53
CA ASN A 480 -28.28 -46.60 2.38
C ASN A 480 -27.05 -47.50 2.65
N GLY A 481 -26.88 -47.97 3.88
CA GLY A 481 -25.78 -48.90 4.26
C GLY A 481 -24.43 -48.19 4.45
N GLU A 482 -24.42 -46.98 4.93
CA GLU A 482 -23.18 -46.30 5.36
C GLU A 482 -22.61 -47.07 6.56
N GLU A 483 -21.34 -47.50 6.48
CA GLU A 483 -20.72 -48.45 7.42
C GLU A 483 -20.63 -47.94 8.87
N ASP A 484 -20.60 -46.63 9.07
CA ASP A 484 -20.44 -46.00 10.39
C ASP A 484 -21.77 -45.63 11.10
N HIS A 485 -22.94 -46.06 10.54
CA HIS A 485 -24.26 -45.72 11.05
C HIS A 485 -25.00 -46.92 11.63
N ASP A 486 -25.24 -46.88 12.95
CA ASP A 486 -26.11 -47.85 13.64
C ASP A 486 -27.49 -47.25 13.92
N ILE A 487 -28.52 -47.77 13.27
CA ILE A 487 -29.91 -47.26 13.42
C ILE A 487 -30.40 -47.22 14.88
N ASN A 488 -29.87 -48.10 15.73
CA ASN A 488 -30.26 -48.19 17.14
C ASN A 488 -29.62 -47.12 18.03
N GLN A 489 -28.57 -46.43 17.54
CA GLN A 489 -27.75 -45.56 18.34
C GLN A 489 -28.57 -44.38 18.94
N TYR A 490 -29.54 -43.85 18.21
CA TYR A 490 -30.37 -42.72 18.64
C TYR A 490 -31.83 -43.10 18.87
N ALA A 491 -32.25 -44.37 18.68
CA ALA A 491 -33.61 -44.82 18.83
C ALA A 491 -34.13 -44.67 20.27
N GLU A 492 -33.30 -44.93 21.27
CA GLU A 492 -33.69 -44.80 22.68
C GLU A 492 -33.59 -43.40 23.21
N THR A 493 -32.73 -42.54 22.66
CA THR A 493 -32.43 -41.21 23.18
C THR A 493 -33.28 -40.11 22.54
N ASN A 494 -33.76 -40.32 21.30
CA ASN A 494 -34.50 -39.32 20.55
C ASN A 494 -36.01 -39.66 20.49
N LYS A 495 -36.82 -38.90 21.21
CA LYS A 495 -38.29 -39.12 21.28
C LYS A 495 -39.03 -38.98 19.94
N GLN A 496 -38.38 -38.46 18.91
CA GLN A 496 -38.96 -38.24 17.57
C GLN A 496 -38.49 -39.30 16.58
N PHE A 497 -37.63 -40.24 17.01
CA PHE A 497 -37.00 -41.21 16.13
C PHE A 497 -38.03 -41.99 15.32
N ASP A 498 -39.05 -42.56 15.95
CA ASP A 498 -40.08 -43.39 15.25
C ASP A 498 -40.84 -42.57 14.19
N THR A 499 -41.21 -41.30 14.54
CA THR A 499 -41.94 -40.43 13.61
C THR A 499 -41.05 -40.06 12.40
N VAL A 500 -39.77 -39.72 12.63
CA VAL A 500 -38.86 -39.38 11.57
C VAL A 500 -38.50 -40.60 10.71
N LEU A 501 -38.36 -41.78 11.31
CA LEU A 501 -38.15 -43.05 10.60
C LEU A 501 -39.30 -43.35 9.63
N GLU A 502 -40.58 -43.23 10.10
CA GLU A 502 -41.75 -43.38 9.24
C GLU A 502 -41.78 -42.42 8.07
N GLU A 503 -41.44 -41.14 8.32
CA GLU A 503 -41.35 -40.13 7.26
C GLU A 503 -40.28 -40.47 6.23
N VAL A 504 -39.10 -40.89 6.67
CA VAL A 504 -38.00 -41.29 5.75
C VAL A 504 -38.38 -42.49 4.91
N ILE A 505 -38.99 -43.52 5.53
CA ILE A 505 -39.44 -44.72 4.83
C ILE A 505 -40.53 -44.39 3.78
N GLN A 506 -41.37 -43.39 4.02
CA GLN A 506 -42.39 -42.97 3.06
C GLN A 506 -41.81 -42.16 1.89
N CYS A 507 -40.63 -41.55 2.05
CA CYS A 507 -39.95 -40.78 1.03
C CYS A 507 -38.98 -41.58 0.13
N ILE A 508 -38.58 -42.79 0.55
CA ILE A 508 -37.78 -43.76 -0.21
C ILE A 508 -38.72 -44.69 -0.98
#